data_68627d007e37ebc37eecd6b68909a0fa
#
_entry.id   68627d007e37ebc37eecd6b68909a0fa
#
_cell.length_a   1.000
_cell.length_b   1.000
_cell.length_c   1.000
_cell.angle_alpha   90.00
_cell.angle_beta   90.00
_cell.angle_gamma   90.00
#
_symmetry.space_group_name_H-M   'P 1'
#
loop_
_entity.id
_entity.type
_entity.pdbx_description
1 polymer ?
#
loop_
_entity_poly.entity_id
_entity_poly.type
_entity_poly.pdbx_seq_one_letter_code
_entity_poly.pdbx_strand_id
1 'polypeptide(L)'
;MKNSNKMLGNLLLLITAVVWGFAFVAQSVAMDSVGPWTFVFSRFIIAGIVLIPVTRFSQKIYRNSDSEEEKKKPQVFGGMCCGILLGLASMAQQLGIMTTSVGKAGFITALYIILVPIIGIFLGKKTSGRIWISAVCSIVGLYLLSMQGSSFHIEKGDMMVMLCALLFSFQIMSVDHFSVRMNPVVLANQQFFFAALVGFVGMLFFETPTMSSLMNAAVPILYAGICSSAVGYTLQVVGQRMTDPTVASLLMSMESVFSALAGWLILHQVLSGRELLGCCIMFAAVILAQL
;
A
#
# COMPACT_ATOMS: atom_id res chain seq x y z
N MET A 1 4.60 22.51 -17.21
CA MET A 1 4.79 21.04 -17.28
C MET A 1 5.11 20.42 -15.92
N LYS A 2 6.07 20.92 -15.12
CA LYS A 2 6.45 20.30 -13.81
C LYS A 2 5.30 20.22 -12.79
N ASN A 3 4.45 21.25 -12.69
CA ASN A 3 3.29 21.25 -11.77
C ASN A 3 2.14 20.33 -12.23
N SER A 4 1.91 20.19 -13.53
CA SER A 4 0.86 19.28 -14.06
C SER A 4 1.18 17.82 -13.78
N ASN A 5 2.44 17.41 -13.89
CA ASN A 5 2.87 16.05 -13.59
C ASN A 5 2.74 15.72 -12.10
N LYS A 6 3.08 16.69 -11.21
CA LYS A 6 2.92 16.50 -9.76
C LYS A 6 1.44 16.35 -9.36
N MET A 7 0.56 17.16 -9.94
CA MET A 7 -0.87 17.06 -9.69
C MET A 7 -1.43 15.71 -10.14
N LEU A 8 -1.01 15.20 -11.30
CA LEU A 8 -1.37 13.87 -11.78
C LEU A 8 -0.87 12.78 -10.82
N GLY A 9 0.40 12.87 -10.36
CA GLY A 9 0.95 11.92 -9.38
C GLY A 9 0.13 11.89 -8.09
N ASN A 10 -0.23 13.06 -7.55
CA ASN A 10 -1.06 13.18 -6.36
C ASN A 10 -2.45 12.56 -6.56
N LEU A 11 -3.07 12.78 -7.72
CA LEU A 11 -4.37 12.19 -8.05
C LEU A 11 -4.30 10.65 -8.12
N LEU A 12 -3.26 10.10 -8.75
CA LEU A 12 -3.05 8.65 -8.83
C LEU A 12 -2.89 8.03 -7.44
N LEU A 13 -2.17 8.70 -6.53
CA LEU A 13 -1.98 8.25 -5.16
C LEU A 13 -3.28 8.33 -4.32
N LEU A 14 -4.13 9.33 -4.55
CA LEU A 14 -5.45 9.40 -3.93
C LEU A 14 -6.36 8.27 -4.43
N ILE A 15 -6.36 7.97 -5.73
CA ILE A 15 -7.11 6.83 -6.29
C ILE A 15 -6.59 5.53 -5.66
N THR A 16 -5.28 5.38 -5.49
CA THR A 16 -4.68 4.26 -4.77
C THR A 16 -5.24 4.14 -3.35
N ALA A 17 -5.31 5.24 -2.62
CA ALA A 17 -5.85 5.26 -1.25
C ALA A 17 -7.33 4.84 -1.19
N VAL A 18 -8.16 5.27 -2.16
CA VAL A 18 -9.55 4.81 -2.28
C VAL A 18 -9.60 3.30 -2.45
N VAL A 19 -8.86 2.78 -3.44
CA VAL A 19 -8.84 1.35 -3.76
C VAL A 19 -8.37 0.51 -2.58
N TRP A 20 -7.34 0.98 -1.86
CA TRP A 20 -6.81 0.27 -0.70
C TRP A 20 -7.73 0.36 0.53
N GLY A 21 -8.43 1.48 0.71
CA GLY A 21 -9.43 1.60 1.76
C GLY A 21 -10.50 0.51 1.66
N PHE A 22 -11.03 0.27 0.47
CA PHE A 22 -11.98 -0.82 0.23
C PHE A 22 -11.32 -2.21 0.33
N ALA A 23 -10.02 -2.32 0.08
CA ALA A 23 -9.31 -3.59 0.15
C ALA A 23 -9.19 -4.15 1.57
N PHE A 24 -9.20 -3.32 2.61
CA PHE A 24 -9.20 -3.80 4.00
C PHE A 24 -10.40 -4.68 4.32
N VAL A 25 -11.58 -4.35 3.80
CA VAL A 25 -12.78 -5.19 3.93
C VAL A 25 -12.57 -6.54 3.23
N ALA A 26 -12.07 -6.53 1.99
CA ALA A 26 -11.80 -7.77 1.25
C ALA A 26 -10.74 -8.64 1.95
N GLN A 27 -9.69 -8.03 2.50
CA GLN A 27 -8.63 -8.72 3.25
C GLN A 27 -9.19 -9.41 4.50
N SER A 28 -10.05 -8.74 5.26
CA SER A 28 -10.68 -9.30 6.46
C SER A 28 -11.58 -10.48 6.10
N VAL A 29 -12.48 -10.32 5.13
CA VAL A 29 -13.42 -11.37 4.69
C VAL A 29 -12.68 -12.60 4.13
N ALA A 30 -11.55 -12.41 3.44
CA ALA A 30 -10.78 -13.53 2.92
C ALA A 30 -10.25 -14.46 4.02
N MET A 31 -9.92 -13.91 5.20
CA MET A 31 -9.36 -14.70 6.31
C MET A 31 -10.33 -15.71 6.91
N ASP A 32 -11.62 -15.58 6.64
CA ASP A 32 -12.62 -16.58 7.05
C ASP A 32 -12.51 -17.89 6.25
N SER A 33 -11.84 -17.87 5.11
CA SER A 33 -11.81 -18.98 4.16
C SER A 33 -10.42 -19.48 3.79
N VAL A 34 -9.41 -18.59 3.76
CA VAL A 34 -8.03 -18.92 3.35
C VAL A 34 -7.03 -18.38 4.36
N GLY A 35 -5.89 -19.07 4.47
CA GLY A 35 -4.79 -18.58 5.30
C GLY A 35 -4.08 -17.35 4.68
N PRO A 36 -3.33 -16.61 5.52
CA PRO A 36 -2.67 -15.38 5.13
C PRO A 36 -1.63 -15.55 4.02
N TRP A 37 -0.87 -16.65 4.00
CA TRP A 37 0.13 -16.94 2.97
C TRP A 37 -0.51 -17.23 1.63
N THR A 38 -1.57 -18.04 1.62
CA THR A 38 -2.38 -18.34 0.42
C THR A 38 -2.99 -17.07 -0.15
N PHE A 39 -3.51 -16.20 0.70
CA PHE A 39 -4.09 -14.93 0.25
C PHE A 39 -3.04 -14.01 -0.38
N VAL A 40 -1.88 -13.83 0.28
CA VAL A 40 -0.78 -13.00 -0.24
C VAL A 40 -0.24 -13.55 -1.56
N PHE A 41 -0.04 -14.86 -1.66
CA PHE A 41 0.35 -15.50 -2.92
C PHE A 41 -0.67 -15.25 -4.02
N SER A 42 -1.94 -15.58 -3.74
CA SER A 42 -3.02 -15.53 -4.74
C SER A 42 -3.23 -14.10 -5.29
N ARG A 43 -3.26 -13.10 -4.41
CA ARG A 43 -3.45 -11.70 -4.84
C ARG A 43 -2.32 -11.18 -5.71
N PHE A 44 -1.06 -11.49 -5.38
CA PHE A 44 0.08 -10.99 -6.12
C PHE A 44 0.37 -11.76 -7.39
N ILE A 45 0.12 -13.08 -7.43
CA ILE A 45 0.26 -13.84 -8.68
C ILE A 45 -0.80 -13.41 -9.72
N ILE A 46 -2.05 -13.17 -9.27
CA ILE A 46 -3.10 -12.62 -10.13
C ILE A 46 -2.70 -11.25 -10.65
N ALA A 47 -2.22 -10.36 -9.77
CA ALA A 47 -1.76 -9.03 -10.17
C ALA A 47 -0.64 -9.09 -11.22
N GLY A 48 0.35 -9.95 -11.00
CA GLY A 48 1.46 -10.16 -11.93
C GLY A 48 0.98 -10.60 -13.30
N ILE A 49 0.10 -11.60 -13.34
CA ILE A 49 -0.45 -12.15 -14.59
C ILE A 49 -1.31 -11.11 -15.33
N VAL A 50 -2.22 -10.46 -14.62
CA VAL A 50 -3.13 -9.44 -15.22
C VAL A 50 -2.34 -8.26 -15.78
N LEU A 51 -1.21 -7.90 -15.17
CA LEU A 51 -0.42 -6.76 -15.64
C LEU A 51 0.51 -7.09 -16.82
N ILE A 52 0.72 -8.36 -17.19
CA ILE A 52 1.62 -8.75 -18.30
C ILE A 52 1.30 -8.00 -19.62
N PRO A 53 0.05 -7.94 -20.11
CA PRO A 53 -0.26 -7.24 -21.35
C PRO A 53 0.10 -5.74 -21.29
N VAL A 54 -0.24 -5.09 -20.17
CA VAL A 54 0.04 -3.66 -19.96
C VAL A 54 1.55 -3.42 -19.89
N THR A 55 2.29 -4.32 -19.23
CA THR A 55 3.76 -4.26 -19.14
C THR A 55 4.41 -4.39 -20.50
N ARG A 56 3.99 -5.33 -21.34
CA ARG A 56 4.51 -5.50 -22.71
C ARG A 56 4.24 -4.27 -23.57
N PHE A 57 3.05 -3.70 -23.48
CA PHE A 57 2.69 -2.49 -24.21
C PHE A 57 3.52 -1.28 -23.73
N SER A 58 3.62 -1.09 -22.41
CA SER A 58 4.42 -0.04 -21.80
C SER A 58 5.90 -0.13 -22.16
N GLN A 59 6.49 -1.34 -22.16
CA GLN A 59 7.87 -1.56 -22.60
C GLN A 59 8.10 -1.18 -24.06
N LYS A 60 7.15 -1.46 -24.95
CA LYS A 60 7.25 -1.09 -26.36
C LYS A 60 7.32 0.43 -26.54
N ILE A 61 6.48 1.18 -25.81
CA ILE A 61 6.45 2.65 -25.82
C ILE A 61 7.76 3.20 -25.24
N TYR A 62 8.16 2.70 -24.08
CA TYR A 62 9.35 3.16 -23.35
C TYR A 62 10.63 2.93 -24.15
N ARG A 63 10.75 1.75 -24.80
CA ARG A 63 11.91 1.42 -25.66
C ARG A 63 12.07 2.32 -26.88
N ASN A 64 11.01 2.93 -27.35
CA ASN A 64 11.05 3.85 -28.47
C ASN A 64 11.47 5.28 -28.04
N SER A 65 11.46 5.58 -26.73
CA SER A 65 11.71 6.92 -26.19
C SER A 65 13.10 7.09 -25.57
N ASP A 66 13.80 5.99 -25.22
CA ASP A 66 15.04 6.05 -24.43
C ASP A 66 16.31 5.86 -25.26
N SER A 67 17.39 6.50 -24.78
CA SER A 67 18.75 6.34 -25.28
C SER A 67 19.29 4.93 -25.02
N GLU A 68 20.22 4.45 -25.85
CA GLU A 68 20.75 3.08 -25.80
C GLU A 68 21.48 2.70 -24.49
N GLU A 69 21.93 3.65 -23.70
CA GLU A 69 22.64 3.39 -22.44
C GLU A 69 21.71 2.95 -21.29
N GLU A 70 20.45 3.41 -21.24
CA GLU A 70 19.48 2.95 -20.22
C GLU A 70 18.97 1.55 -20.48
N LYS A 71 19.07 1.04 -21.70
CA LYS A 71 18.58 -0.28 -22.12
C LYS A 71 19.41 -1.46 -21.54
N LYS A 72 20.61 -1.22 -21.01
CA LYS A 72 21.58 -2.27 -20.66
C LYS A 72 21.64 -2.68 -19.18
N LYS A 73 20.95 -2.00 -18.26
CA LYS A 73 21.03 -2.38 -16.83
C LYS A 73 19.96 -3.42 -16.47
N PRO A 74 20.29 -4.47 -15.71
CA PRO A 74 19.33 -5.46 -15.28
C PRO A 74 18.30 -4.80 -14.35
N GLN A 75 17.11 -4.55 -14.90
CA GLN A 75 15.99 -3.91 -14.19
C GLN A 75 15.35 -4.82 -13.13
N VAL A 76 15.78 -6.08 -13.03
CA VAL A 76 15.20 -7.10 -12.14
C VAL A 76 15.48 -6.80 -10.66
N PHE A 77 16.64 -6.24 -10.34
CA PHE A 77 17.04 -5.96 -8.96
C PHE A 77 16.07 -5.00 -8.25
N GLY A 78 15.61 -3.95 -8.94
CA GLY A 78 14.61 -3.02 -8.40
C GLY A 78 13.28 -3.72 -8.09
N GLY A 79 12.81 -4.53 -9.03
CA GLY A 79 11.60 -5.35 -8.84
C GLY A 79 11.74 -6.34 -7.68
N MET A 80 12.91 -6.97 -7.53
CA MET A 80 13.20 -7.88 -6.42
C MET A 80 13.18 -7.17 -5.08
N CYS A 81 13.89 -6.05 -4.94
CA CYS A 81 13.91 -5.28 -3.69
C CYS A 81 12.51 -4.81 -3.29
N CYS A 82 11.80 -4.15 -4.22
CA CYS A 82 10.44 -3.69 -3.96
C CYS A 82 9.48 -4.84 -3.68
N GLY A 83 9.61 -5.95 -4.41
CA GLY A 83 8.71 -7.11 -4.29
C GLY A 83 8.90 -7.90 -3.01
N ILE A 84 10.12 -8.13 -2.57
CA ILE A 84 10.38 -8.80 -1.29
C ILE A 84 9.85 -7.95 -0.14
N LEU A 85 10.11 -6.64 -0.13
CA LEU A 85 9.59 -5.73 0.88
C LEU A 85 8.06 -5.68 0.86
N LEU A 86 7.45 -5.63 -0.32
CA LEU A 86 6.00 -5.67 -0.49
C LEU A 86 5.40 -6.98 0.04
N GLY A 87 5.99 -8.11 -0.29
CA GLY A 87 5.53 -9.43 0.14
C GLY A 87 5.62 -9.59 1.66
N LEU A 88 6.75 -9.22 2.26
CA LEU A 88 6.95 -9.27 3.71
C LEU A 88 6.03 -8.29 4.45
N ALA A 89 5.87 -7.06 3.94
CA ALA A 89 4.97 -6.07 4.52
C ALA A 89 3.51 -6.54 4.49
N SER A 90 3.07 -7.05 3.32
CA SER A 90 1.71 -7.58 3.16
C SER A 90 1.47 -8.80 4.04
N MET A 91 2.49 -9.65 4.22
CA MET A 91 2.39 -10.81 5.11
C MET A 91 2.27 -10.39 6.57
N ALA A 92 3.11 -9.46 7.02
CA ALA A 92 3.02 -8.92 8.38
C ALA A 92 1.68 -8.24 8.64
N GLN A 93 1.14 -7.48 7.65
CA GLN A 93 -0.19 -6.88 7.74
C GLN A 93 -1.27 -7.94 7.87
N GLN A 94 -1.23 -8.98 7.03
CA GLN A 94 -2.25 -10.01 7.01
C GLN A 94 -2.28 -10.83 8.30
N LEU A 95 -1.10 -11.17 8.85
CA LEU A 95 -0.99 -11.81 10.18
C LEU A 95 -1.53 -10.91 11.29
N GLY A 96 -1.29 -9.60 11.18
CA GLY A 96 -1.81 -8.64 12.15
C GLY A 96 -3.33 -8.53 12.12
N ILE A 97 -3.95 -8.48 10.94
CA ILE A 97 -5.40 -8.37 10.74
C ILE A 97 -6.16 -9.57 11.35
N MET A 98 -5.52 -10.74 11.46
CA MET A 98 -6.14 -11.93 12.08
C MET A 98 -6.42 -11.74 13.59
N THR A 99 -5.67 -10.88 14.28
CA THR A 99 -5.74 -10.75 15.74
C THR A 99 -5.89 -9.30 16.20
N THR A 100 -5.94 -8.33 15.28
CA THR A 100 -6.15 -6.91 15.54
C THR A 100 -7.37 -6.43 14.74
N SER A 101 -8.13 -5.47 15.27
CA SER A 101 -9.26 -4.90 14.54
C SER A 101 -8.78 -4.18 13.25
N VAL A 102 -9.62 -4.23 12.21
CA VAL A 102 -9.31 -3.62 10.89
C VAL A 102 -8.98 -2.14 11.02
N GLY A 103 -9.71 -1.38 11.83
CA GLY A 103 -9.46 0.04 12.07
C GLY A 103 -8.11 0.29 12.76
N LYS A 104 -7.74 -0.54 13.77
CA LYS A 104 -6.47 -0.45 14.47
C LYS A 104 -5.30 -0.86 13.56
N ALA A 105 -5.49 -1.89 12.73
CA ALA A 105 -4.52 -2.29 11.72
C ALA A 105 -4.28 -1.17 10.70
N GLY A 106 -5.33 -0.54 10.20
CA GLY A 106 -5.23 0.62 9.29
C GLY A 106 -4.47 1.79 9.93
N PHE A 107 -4.76 2.11 11.21
CA PHE A 107 -4.04 3.15 11.96
C PHE A 107 -2.55 2.85 12.06
N ILE A 108 -2.20 1.65 12.53
CA ILE A 108 -0.80 1.29 12.77
C ILE A 108 -0.04 1.20 11.44
N THR A 109 -0.64 0.64 10.39
CA THR A 109 -0.04 0.62 9.05
C THR A 109 0.29 2.04 8.58
N ALA A 110 -0.64 2.98 8.73
CA ALA A 110 -0.47 4.36 8.28
C ALA A 110 0.62 5.14 9.06
N LEU A 111 1.21 4.58 10.12
CA LEU A 111 2.39 5.18 10.78
C LEU A 111 3.60 5.30 9.84
N TYR A 112 3.57 4.67 8.64
CA TYR A 112 4.56 4.97 7.59
C TYR A 112 4.63 6.46 7.22
N ILE A 113 3.59 7.25 7.50
CA ILE A 113 3.59 8.71 7.36
C ILE A 113 4.77 9.37 8.10
N ILE A 114 5.10 8.88 9.30
CA ILE A 114 6.26 9.37 10.07
C ILE A 114 7.53 8.62 9.70
N LEU A 115 7.44 7.31 9.48
CA LEU A 115 8.61 6.48 9.20
C LEU A 115 9.28 6.87 7.87
N VAL A 116 8.50 7.17 6.83
CA VAL A 116 9.03 7.57 5.51
C VAL A 116 9.88 8.84 5.59
N PRO A 117 9.42 9.97 6.16
CA PRO A 117 10.27 11.15 6.28
C PRO A 117 11.47 10.94 7.20
N ILE A 118 11.35 10.15 8.27
CA ILE A 118 12.48 9.79 9.13
C ILE A 118 13.55 9.03 8.32
N ILE A 119 13.18 7.97 7.61
CA ILE A 119 14.08 7.22 6.74
C ILE A 119 14.67 8.16 5.67
N GLY A 120 13.85 9.06 5.12
CA GLY A 120 14.27 10.06 4.16
C GLY A 120 15.41 10.94 4.66
N ILE A 121 15.37 11.38 5.93
CA ILE A 121 16.45 12.17 6.57
C ILE A 121 17.75 11.37 6.59
N PHE A 122 17.73 10.09 7.00
CA PHE A 122 18.91 9.22 6.99
C PHE A 122 19.48 9.00 5.58
N LEU A 123 18.64 9.13 4.55
CA LEU A 123 19.06 9.07 3.14
C LEU A 123 19.42 10.46 2.56
N GLY A 124 19.56 11.49 3.40
CA GLY A 124 19.96 12.85 3.01
C GLY A 124 18.83 13.68 2.38
N LYS A 125 17.57 13.24 2.41
CA LYS A 125 16.42 14.01 1.94
C LYS A 125 16.03 15.08 2.98
N LYS A 126 15.73 16.28 2.51
CA LYS A 126 15.23 17.38 3.36
C LYS A 126 13.71 17.40 3.34
N THR A 127 13.10 17.30 4.51
CA THR A 127 11.65 17.40 4.69
C THR A 127 11.30 18.77 5.26
N SER A 128 10.34 19.48 4.66
CA SER A 128 9.92 20.81 5.14
C SER A 128 9.16 20.70 6.46
N GLY A 129 9.23 21.77 7.30
CA GLY A 129 8.47 21.82 8.55
C GLY A 129 6.97 21.66 8.37
N ARG A 130 6.43 22.14 7.24
CA ARG A 130 5.02 22.01 6.87
C ARG A 130 4.60 20.53 6.73
N ILE A 131 5.43 19.71 6.12
CA ILE A 131 5.18 18.27 5.98
C ILE A 131 5.18 17.58 7.35
N TRP A 132 6.08 17.98 8.28
CA TRP A 132 6.07 17.47 9.64
C TRP A 132 4.79 17.83 10.41
N ILE A 133 4.31 19.07 10.28
CA ILE A 133 3.03 19.48 10.86
C ILE A 133 1.89 18.65 10.29
N SER A 134 1.87 18.44 8.96
CA SER A 134 0.87 17.61 8.30
C SER A 134 0.93 16.14 8.78
N ALA A 135 2.12 15.58 8.96
CA ALA A 135 2.30 14.22 9.48
C ALA A 135 1.75 14.07 10.91
N VAL A 136 2.06 15.03 11.79
CA VAL A 136 1.52 15.04 13.17
C VAL A 136 0.00 15.20 13.17
N CYS A 137 -0.56 16.12 12.38
CA CYS A 137 -2.00 16.27 12.25
C CYS A 137 -2.66 14.99 11.73
N SER A 138 -2.04 14.33 10.73
CA SER A 138 -2.56 13.06 10.20
C SER A 138 -2.60 11.96 11.26
N ILE A 139 -1.58 11.88 12.14
CA ILE A 139 -1.59 10.90 13.25
C ILE A 139 -2.69 11.20 14.26
N VAL A 140 -2.91 12.46 14.59
CA VAL A 140 -4.02 12.85 15.47
C VAL A 140 -5.36 12.45 14.83
N GLY A 141 -5.54 12.72 13.53
CA GLY A 141 -6.73 12.32 12.78
C GLY A 141 -6.91 10.80 12.74
N LEU A 142 -5.84 10.05 12.46
CA LEU A 142 -5.82 8.58 12.47
C LEU A 142 -6.17 8.02 13.85
N TYR A 143 -5.63 8.60 14.90
CA TYR A 143 -5.94 8.20 16.27
C TYR A 143 -7.42 8.37 16.59
N LEU A 144 -8.00 9.51 16.23
CA LEU A 144 -9.43 9.78 16.41
C LEU A 144 -10.31 8.83 15.60
N LEU A 145 -9.87 8.48 14.38
CA LEU A 145 -10.59 7.59 13.47
C LEU A 145 -10.59 6.13 13.94
N SER A 146 -9.46 5.64 14.46
CA SER A 146 -9.23 4.21 14.60
C SER A 146 -9.33 3.68 16.02
N MET A 147 -9.18 4.54 17.04
CA MET A 147 -9.14 4.12 18.44
C MET A 147 -10.51 4.26 19.08
N GLN A 148 -11.22 3.15 19.23
CA GLN A 148 -12.47 3.04 19.96
C GLN A 148 -12.19 2.52 21.39
N GLY A 149 -12.57 3.31 22.42
CA GLY A 149 -12.47 2.92 23.83
C GLY A 149 -11.23 3.44 24.56
N SER A 150 -11.20 3.19 25.89
CA SER A 150 -10.26 3.82 26.83
C SER A 150 -9.02 3.00 27.19
N SER A 151 -8.86 1.76 26.68
CA SER A 151 -7.73 0.90 27.03
C SER A 151 -6.80 0.65 25.83
N PHE A 152 -5.58 1.15 25.95
CA PHE A 152 -4.52 0.92 24.97
C PHE A 152 -3.77 -0.36 25.38
N HIS A 153 -4.28 -1.51 24.94
CA HIS A 153 -3.54 -2.77 25.05
C HIS A 153 -2.87 -3.09 23.72
N ILE A 154 -1.54 -3.31 23.76
CA ILE A 154 -0.78 -3.77 22.59
C ILE A 154 -0.95 -5.29 22.49
N GLU A 155 -1.58 -5.75 21.45
CA GLU A 155 -1.75 -7.15 21.12
C GLU A 155 -0.62 -7.65 20.21
N LYS A 156 -0.47 -8.98 20.09
CA LYS A 156 0.55 -9.55 19.17
C LYS A 156 0.32 -9.12 17.73
N GLY A 157 -0.93 -8.98 17.31
CA GLY A 157 -1.29 -8.47 15.99
C GLY A 157 -0.79 -7.05 15.74
N ASP A 158 -0.86 -6.18 16.75
CA ASP A 158 -0.39 -4.80 16.62
C ASP A 158 1.12 -4.75 16.32
N MET A 159 1.90 -5.63 16.96
CA MET A 159 3.35 -5.73 16.69
C MET A 159 3.63 -6.16 15.25
N MET A 160 2.82 -7.09 14.70
CA MET A 160 2.94 -7.48 13.28
C MET A 160 2.59 -6.32 12.36
N VAL A 161 1.56 -5.54 12.66
CA VAL A 161 1.20 -4.36 11.87
C VAL A 161 2.22 -3.22 12.04
N MET A 162 2.88 -3.09 13.19
CA MET A 162 4.02 -2.15 13.34
C MET A 162 5.20 -2.55 12.45
N LEU A 163 5.52 -3.85 12.40
CA LEU A 163 6.52 -4.38 11.48
C LEU A 163 6.11 -4.13 10.02
N CYS A 164 4.85 -4.33 9.69
CA CYS A 164 4.28 -3.99 8.37
C CYS A 164 4.51 -2.52 8.02
N ALA A 165 4.19 -1.58 8.91
CA ALA A 165 4.39 -0.15 8.68
C ALA A 165 5.86 0.21 8.39
N LEU A 166 6.80 -0.43 9.10
CA LEU A 166 8.23 -0.28 8.84
C LEU A 166 8.63 -0.83 7.47
N LEU A 167 8.18 -2.03 7.12
CA LEU A 167 8.47 -2.67 5.85
C LEU A 167 7.86 -1.92 4.66
N PHE A 168 6.63 -1.41 4.78
CA PHE A 168 6.04 -0.53 3.78
C PHE A 168 6.80 0.79 3.65
N SER A 169 7.34 1.35 4.73
CA SER A 169 8.17 2.55 4.65
C SER A 169 9.41 2.31 3.80
N PHE A 170 10.08 1.17 3.97
CA PHE A 170 11.21 0.78 3.11
C PHE A 170 10.78 0.49 1.68
N GLN A 171 9.60 -0.14 1.47
CA GLN A 171 9.06 -0.38 0.14
C GLN A 171 8.76 0.94 -0.58
N ILE A 172 8.09 1.91 0.07
CA ILE A 172 7.82 3.24 -0.47
C ILE A 172 9.11 3.95 -0.88
N MET A 173 10.16 3.92 -0.02
CA MET A 173 11.46 4.52 -0.34
C MET A 173 12.18 3.79 -1.48
N SER A 174 12.04 2.46 -1.57
CA SER A 174 12.59 1.67 -2.67
C SER A 174 11.88 1.97 -3.99
N VAL A 175 10.56 2.07 -3.98
CA VAL A 175 9.78 2.48 -5.16
C VAL A 175 10.19 3.87 -5.63
N ASP A 176 10.34 4.84 -4.72
CA ASP A 176 10.83 6.18 -5.05
C ASP A 176 12.20 6.12 -5.74
N HIS A 177 13.12 5.31 -5.22
CA HIS A 177 14.45 5.15 -5.77
C HIS A 177 14.46 4.50 -7.17
N PHE A 178 13.70 3.44 -7.39
CA PHE A 178 13.74 2.66 -8.62
C PHE A 178 12.78 3.15 -9.71
N SER A 179 11.63 3.75 -9.35
CA SER A 179 10.62 4.19 -10.33
C SER A 179 11.12 5.27 -11.29
N VAL A 180 12.09 6.09 -10.87
CA VAL A 180 12.71 7.11 -11.72
C VAL A 180 13.81 6.55 -12.62
N ARG A 181 14.31 5.33 -12.34
CA ARG A 181 15.44 4.70 -13.03
C ARG A 181 15.03 3.61 -14.01
N MET A 182 13.76 3.19 -13.98
CA MET A 182 13.24 2.17 -14.85
C MET A 182 11.77 2.44 -15.19
N ASN A 183 11.22 1.68 -16.12
CA ASN A 183 9.80 1.80 -16.45
C ASN A 183 8.95 1.43 -15.22
N PRO A 184 8.09 2.34 -14.71
CA PRO A 184 7.33 2.13 -13.48
C PRO A 184 6.32 0.96 -13.58
N VAL A 185 5.77 0.68 -14.77
CA VAL A 185 4.84 -0.43 -14.98
C VAL A 185 5.59 -1.77 -14.92
N VAL A 186 6.83 -1.81 -15.47
CA VAL A 186 7.71 -2.98 -15.36
C VAL A 186 8.10 -3.22 -13.91
N LEU A 187 8.46 -2.16 -13.18
CA LEU A 187 8.77 -2.24 -11.74
C LEU A 187 7.58 -2.81 -10.96
N ALA A 188 6.38 -2.28 -11.20
CA ALA A 188 5.15 -2.75 -10.57
C ALA A 188 4.89 -4.24 -10.86
N ASN A 189 5.04 -4.68 -12.11
CA ASN A 189 4.83 -6.07 -12.48
C ASN A 189 5.86 -7.01 -11.83
N GLN A 190 7.14 -6.63 -11.85
CA GLN A 190 8.20 -7.44 -11.24
C GLN A 190 8.03 -7.56 -9.73
N GLN A 191 7.68 -6.47 -9.02
CA GLN A 191 7.45 -6.54 -7.57
C GLN A 191 6.31 -7.52 -7.22
N PHE A 192 5.28 -7.69 -8.07
CA PHE A 192 4.20 -8.64 -7.81
C PHE A 192 4.68 -10.08 -7.86
N PHE A 193 5.51 -10.45 -8.83
CA PHE A 193 6.06 -11.81 -8.89
C PHE A 193 6.97 -12.13 -7.70
N PHE A 194 7.81 -11.18 -7.26
CA PHE A 194 8.63 -11.39 -6.07
C PHE A 194 7.81 -11.40 -4.77
N ALA A 195 6.76 -10.57 -4.66
CA ALA A 195 5.83 -10.62 -3.54
C ALA A 195 5.02 -11.92 -3.53
N ALA A 196 4.59 -12.40 -4.71
CA ALA A 196 3.96 -13.71 -4.83
C ALA A 196 4.90 -14.85 -4.41
N LEU A 197 6.19 -14.77 -4.76
CA LEU A 197 7.18 -15.76 -4.34
C LEU A 197 7.30 -15.83 -2.80
N VAL A 198 7.29 -14.67 -2.11
CA VAL A 198 7.28 -14.63 -0.63
C VAL A 198 6.03 -15.35 -0.08
N GLY A 199 4.85 -15.03 -0.63
CA GLY A 199 3.59 -15.70 -0.25
C GLY A 199 3.61 -17.20 -0.54
N PHE A 200 4.11 -17.59 -1.72
CA PHE A 200 4.21 -18.99 -2.16
C PHE A 200 5.09 -19.84 -1.24
N VAL A 201 6.27 -19.32 -0.91
CA VAL A 201 7.19 -20.04 0.01
C VAL A 201 6.52 -20.28 1.36
N GLY A 202 5.90 -19.26 1.95
CA GLY A 202 5.21 -19.44 3.23
C GLY A 202 3.98 -20.37 3.11
N MET A 203 3.21 -20.27 2.03
CA MET A 203 2.08 -21.18 1.78
C MET A 203 2.51 -22.66 1.77
N LEU A 204 3.64 -22.97 1.13
CA LEU A 204 4.15 -24.36 1.09
C LEU A 204 4.53 -24.92 2.45
N PHE A 205 5.00 -24.08 3.38
CA PHE A 205 5.46 -24.54 4.70
C PHE A 205 4.38 -24.49 5.77
N PHE A 206 3.39 -23.60 5.66
CA PHE A 206 2.47 -23.29 6.75
C PHE A 206 1.00 -23.54 6.43
N GLU A 207 0.63 -23.73 5.16
CA GLU A 207 -0.77 -23.84 4.74
C GLU A 207 -0.98 -24.92 3.69
N THR A 208 -2.18 -25.50 3.72
CA THR A 208 -2.64 -26.50 2.73
C THR A 208 -3.98 -26.05 2.14
N PRO A 209 -3.97 -25.06 1.20
CA PRO A 209 -5.21 -24.54 0.63
C PRO A 209 -5.97 -25.63 -0.13
N THR A 210 -7.29 -25.65 0.04
CA THR A 210 -8.18 -26.52 -0.73
C THR A 210 -8.86 -25.72 -1.86
N MET A 211 -9.31 -26.39 -2.92
CA MET A 211 -10.05 -25.72 -3.99
C MET A 211 -11.34 -25.08 -3.44
N SER A 212 -11.99 -25.71 -2.47
CA SER A 212 -13.19 -25.15 -1.82
C SER A 212 -12.88 -23.86 -1.08
N SER A 213 -11.79 -23.80 -0.30
CA SER A 213 -11.40 -22.59 0.42
C SER A 213 -11.07 -21.44 -0.52
N LEU A 214 -10.38 -21.72 -1.64
CA LEU A 214 -10.07 -20.73 -2.68
C LEU A 214 -11.34 -20.20 -3.37
N MET A 215 -12.30 -21.10 -3.66
CA MET A 215 -13.56 -20.69 -4.27
C MET A 215 -14.42 -19.83 -3.34
N ASN A 216 -14.44 -20.14 -2.04
CA ASN A 216 -15.14 -19.33 -1.05
C ASN A 216 -14.53 -17.94 -0.88
N ALA A 217 -13.21 -17.81 -1.03
CA ALA A 217 -12.49 -16.54 -0.99
C ALA A 217 -12.31 -15.89 -2.40
N ALA A 218 -12.93 -16.42 -3.46
CA ALA A 218 -12.65 -15.99 -4.83
C ALA A 218 -12.89 -14.48 -5.03
N VAL A 219 -14.02 -13.96 -4.56
CA VAL A 219 -14.37 -12.53 -4.73
C VAL A 219 -13.35 -11.63 -4.01
N PRO A 220 -13.06 -11.80 -2.72
CA PRO A 220 -12.04 -10.98 -2.06
C PRO A 220 -10.63 -11.16 -2.64
N ILE A 221 -10.24 -12.37 -3.08
CA ILE A 221 -8.96 -12.61 -3.73
C ILE A 221 -8.90 -11.87 -5.08
N LEU A 222 -9.94 -11.94 -5.91
CA LEU A 222 -9.97 -11.23 -7.20
C LEU A 222 -9.96 -9.71 -7.01
N TYR A 223 -10.71 -9.18 -6.05
CA TYR A 223 -10.65 -7.76 -5.73
C TYR A 223 -9.25 -7.35 -5.28
N ALA A 224 -8.65 -8.10 -4.36
CA ALA A 224 -7.31 -7.84 -3.85
C ALA A 224 -6.24 -7.98 -4.94
N GLY A 225 -6.38 -8.95 -5.85
CA GLY A 225 -5.45 -9.19 -6.95
C GLY A 225 -5.55 -8.15 -8.06
N ILE A 226 -6.75 -7.89 -8.55
CA ILE A 226 -6.97 -7.01 -9.70
C ILE A 226 -7.02 -5.54 -9.28
N CYS A 227 -7.96 -5.18 -8.39
CA CYS A 227 -8.18 -3.79 -8.02
C CYS A 227 -7.07 -3.29 -7.08
N SER A 228 -6.87 -3.96 -5.95
CA SER A 228 -5.93 -3.49 -4.93
C SER A 228 -4.47 -3.68 -5.37
N SER A 229 -4.12 -4.84 -5.93
CA SER A 229 -2.73 -5.09 -6.32
C SER A 229 -2.42 -4.58 -7.72
N ALA A 230 -3.00 -5.15 -8.79
CA ALA A 230 -2.63 -4.77 -10.15
C ALA A 230 -2.89 -3.28 -10.45
N VAL A 231 -4.04 -2.74 -10.06
CA VAL A 231 -4.34 -1.31 -10.26
C VAL A 231 -3.68 -0.47 -9.16
N GLY A 232 -4.00 -0.70 -7.89
CA GLY A 232 -3.57 0.16 -6.78
C GLY A 232 -2.05 0.33 -6.69
N TYR A 233 -1.27 -0.75 -6.58
CA TYR A 233 0.21 -0.65 -6.52
C TYR A 233 0.84 -0.15 -7.81
N THR A 234 0.23 -0.39 -8.99
CA THR A 234 0.74 0.22 -10.23
C THR A 234 0.56 1.72 -10.23
N LEU A 235 -0.62 2.21 -9.80
CA LEU A 235 -0.88 3.64 -9.62
C LEU A 235 0.05 4.26 -8.57
N GLN A 236 0.35 3.53 -7.48
CA GLN A 236 1.36 3.92 -6.49
C GLN A 236 2.71 4.15 -7.15
N VAL A 237 3.24 3.16 -7.87
CA VAL A 237 4.58 3.25 -8.48
C VAL A 237 4.66 4.39 -9.50
N VAL A 238 3.62 4.54 -10.33
CA VAL A 238 3.53 5.65 -11.32
C VAL A 238 3.38 6.99 -10.63
N GLY A 239 2.54 7.09 -9.60
CA GLY A 239 2.31 8.33 -8.84
C GLY A 239 3.55 8.75 -8.05
N GLN A 240 4.23 7.82 -7.39
CA GLN A 240 5.47 8.09 -6.65
C GLN A 240 6.62 8.56 -7.55
N ARG A 241 6.68 8.16 -8.81
CA ARG A 241 7.65 8.71 -9.76
C ARG A 241 7.52 10.23 -9.94
N MET A 242 6.35 10.79 -9.69
CA MET A 242 6.00 12.19 -9.92
C MET A 242 5.86 13.00 -8.62
N THR A 243 5.88 12.34 -7.46
CA THR A 243 5.56 12.95 -6.16
C THR A 243 6.65 12.58 -5.15
N ASP A 244 7.00 13.52 -4.27
CA ASP A 244 7.92 13.25 -3.16
C ASP A 244 7.41 12.10 -2.28
N PRO A 245 8.26 11.17 -1.82
CA PRO A 245 7.82 9.99 -1.07
C PRO A 245 7.11 10.32 0.24
N THR A 246 7.47 11.44 0.89
CA THR A 246 6.78 11.88 2.10
C THR A 246 5.37 12.39 1.81
N VAL A 247 5.20 13.16 0.72
CA VAL A 247 3.86 13.59 0.26
C VAL A 247 3.06 12.38 -0.22
N ALA A 248 3.71 11.43 -0.89
CA ALA A 248 3.07 10.20 -1.34
C ALA A 248 2.54 9.38 -0.16
N SER A 249 3.33 9.23 0.91
CA SER A 249 2.88 8.51 2.11
C SER A 249 1.70 9.19 2.79
N LEU A 250 1.67 10.53 2.85
CA LEU A 250 0.53 11.29 3.36
C LEU A 250 -0.73 11.08 2.52
N LEU A 251 -0.62 11.10 1.20
CA LEU A 251 -1.76 10.88 0.30
C LEU A 251 -2.30 9.45 0.44
N MET A 252 -1.42 8.47 0.46
CA MET A 252 -1.79 7.06 0.58
C MET A 252 -2.43 6.74 1.94
N SER A 253 -2.05 7.42 3.02
CA SER A 253 -2.66 7.22 4.34
C SER A 253 -4.15 7.54 4.40
N MET A 254 -4.68 8.27 3.41
CA MET A 254 -6.13 8.46 3.25
C MET A 254 -6.88 7.13 3.07
N GLU A 255 -6.16 6.02 2.81
CA GLU A 255 -6.74 4.67 2.81
C GLU A 255 -7.52 4.37 4.11
N SER A 256 -7.08 4.89 5.25
CA SER A 256 -7.76 4.71 6.53
C SER A 256 -9.11 5.43 6.57
N VAL A 257 -9.20 6.62 5.97
CA VAL A 257 -10.46 7.36 5.83
C VAL A 257 -11.42 6.62 4.89
N PHE A 258 -10.89 6.16 3.75
CA PHE A 258 -11.69 5.39 2.78
C PHE A 258 -12.07 4.02 3.31
N SER A 259 -11.27 3.41 4.19
CA SER A 259 -11.61 2.18 4.90
C SER A 259 -12.80 2.39 5.85
N ALA A 260 -12.83 3.49 6.61
CA ALA A 260 -13.96 3.84 7.45
C ALA A 260 -15.24 4.09 6.63
N LEU A 261 -15.10 4.79 5.50
CA LEU A 261 -16.22 5.00 4.57
C LEU A 261 -16.71 3.68 3.95
N ALA A 262 -15.80 2.77 3.59
CA ALA A 262 -16.15 1.45 3.08
C ALA A 262 -16.87 0.60 4.15
N GLY A 263 -16.42 0.66 5.41
CA GLY A 263 -17.11 0.04 6.54
C GLY A 263 -18.52 0.58 6.73
N TRP A 264 -18.69 1.87 6.61
CA TRP A 264 -20.02 2.49 6.67
C TRP A 264 -20.93 2.07 5.51
N LEU A 265 -20.42 2.10 4.27
CA LEU A 265 -21.22 1.81 3.07
C LEU A 265 -21.53 0.31 2.90
N ILE A 266 -20.57 -0.58 3.20
CA ILE A 266 -20.67 -2.02 2.89
C ILE A 266 -21.12 -2.81 4.11
N LEU A 267 -20.58 -2.48 5.29
CA LEU A 267 -20.86 -3.19 6.54
C LEU A 267 -21.90 -2.47 7.42
N HIS A 268 -22.47 -1.36 6.93
CA HIS A 268 -23.45 -0.53 7.63
C HIS A 268 -23.00 -0.07 9.03
N GLN A 269 -21.68 0.09 9.22
CA GLN A 269 -21.10 0.60 10.46
C GLN A 269 -21.39 2.10 10.60
N VAL A 270 -21.90 2.54 11.75
CA VAL A 270 -22.17 3.97 11.98
C VAL A 270 -20.88 4.67 12.40
N LEU A 271 -20.50 5.70 11.65
CA LEU A 271 -19.36 6.55 12.02
C LEU A 271 -19.76 7.47 13.17
N SER A 272 -19.00 7.44 14.24
CA SER A 272 -19.14 8.35 15.38
C SER A 272 -18.68 9.77 15.01
N GLY A 273 -19.12 10.78 15.77
CA GLY A 273 -18.65 12.16 15.58
C GLY A 273 -17.12 12.31 15.75
N ARG A 274 -16.49 11.45 16.57
CA ARG A 274 -15.05 11.39 16.75
C ARG A 274 -14.34 10.89 15.49
N GLU A 275 -14.86 9.86 14.83
CA GLU A 275 -14.32 9.31 13.60
C GLU A 275 -14.47 10.31 12.45
N LEU A 276 -15.60 11.00 12.35
CA LEU A 276 -15.80 12.09 11.38
C LEU A 276 -14.78 13.22 11.59
N LEU A 277 -14.54 13.65 12.83
CA LEU A 277 -13.52 14.64 13.15
C LEU A 277 -12.12 14.17 12.73
N GLY A 278 -11.80 12.90 12.96
CA GLY A 278 -10.55 12.27 12.51
C GLY A 278 -10.38 12.35 11.00
N CYS A 279 -11.42 12.02 10.24
CA CYS A 279 -11.45 12.16 8.78
C CYS A 279 -11.17 13.60 8.34
N CYS A 280 -11.87 14.58 8.93
CA CYS A 280 -11.68 16.00 8.59
C CYS A 280 -10.26 16.48 8.85
N ILE A 281 -9.66 16.09 9.98
CA ILE A 281 -8.27 16.45 10.33
C ILE A 281 -7.30 15.83 9.32
N MET A 282 -7.49 14.58 8.90
CA MET A 282 -6.64 13.94 7.89
C MET A 282 -6.74 14.63 6.54
N PHE A 283 -7.93 14.98 6.08
CA PHE A 283 -8.11 15.76 4.85
C PHE A 283 -7.39 17.11 4.92
N ALA A 284 -7.56 17.85 6.02
CA ALA A 284 -6.89 19.12 6.21
C ALA A 284 -5.35 18.97 6.21
N ALA A 285 -4.83 17.91 6.84
CA ALA A 285 -3.40 17.62 6.87
C ALA A 285 -2.83 17.32 5.46
N VAL A 286 -3.57 16.53 4.65
CA VAL A 286 -3.19 16.25 3.24
C VAL A 286 -3.17 17.53 2.40
N ILE A 287 -4.16 18.42 2.56
CA ILE A 287 -4.18 19.71 1.87
C ILE A 287 -2.98 20.55 2.29
N LEU A 288 -2.71 20.65 3.60
CA LEU A 288 -1.57 21.41 4.13
C LEU A 288 -0.23 20.93 3.57
N ALA A 289 -0.05 19.64 3.37
CA ALA A 289 1.17 19.07 2.81
C ALA A 289 1.40 19.43 1.33
N GLN A 290 0.35 19.82 0.62
CA GLN A 290 0.42 20.14 -0.82
C GLN A 290 0.63 21.65 -1.11
N LEU A 291 0.34 22.51 -0.12
CA LEU A 291 0.59 23.96 -0.20
C LEU A 291 2.07 24.27 -0.09
#